data_3617b9b041c934c8bfdcc4bfcb8c6068
#
_entry.id   3617b9b041c934c8bfdcc4bfcb8c6068
#
_cell.length_a   1.000
_cell.length_b   1.000
_cell.length_c   1.000
_cell.angle_alpha   90.00
_cell.angle_beta   90.00
_cell.angle_gamma   90.00
#
_symmetry.space_group_name_H-M   'P 1'
#
loop_
_entity.id
_entity.type
_entity.pdbx_description
1 polymer ?
#
loop_
_entity_poly.entity_id
_entity_poly.type
_entity_poly.pdbx_seq_one_letter_code
_entity_poly.pdbx_strand_id
1 'polypeptide(L)'
;MRLAFILEYDGTDFSGFQSQKDVPTIQDSVEDALKKITNKNTRINYSGRTDAGVHALSQVCDFETSINRNNKEWINGINSNLPSTISVKDIFKVPNSFNSRFSAIERKYSYVIYNSKNKPLFLERNSYWVRNSLDIDLMKKQLQSFKGEKDFSSFRSSNCNSKNPIKTVKDINLTTFNEFIIITIIANAFLQNMVRIMVGTLIDIAKNENNMSIQDILDKKDRKIAGKTAPAWGLFFLGPKYQDELQLNTCEENIFDRYKIL
;
A
#
# COMPACT_ATOMS: atom_id res chain seq x y z
N MET A 1 -21.35 13.98 -13.01
CA MET A 1 -20.95 12.58 -13.11
C MET A 1 -19.77 12.31 -12.20
N ARG A 2 -19.62 11.08 -11.72
CA ARG A 2 -18.48 10.66 -10.91
C ARG A 2 -17.53 9.79 -11.75
N LEU A 3 -16.24 10.10 -11.66
CA LEU A 3 -15.17 9.36 -12.30
C LEU A 3 -14.26 8.75 -11.23
N ALA A 4 -13.85 7.50 -11.42
CA ALA A 4 -12.81 6.85 -10.65
C ALA A 4 -11.61 6.60 -11.56
N PHE A 5 -10.39 6.69 -11.02
CA PHE A 5 -9.17 6.44 -11.76
C PHE A 5 -8.14 5.66 -10.95
N ILE A 6 -7.34 4.89 -11.65
CA ILE A 6 -6.22 4.14 -11.09
C ILE A 6 -4.97 4.99 -11.18
N LEU A 7 -4.32 5.17 -10.04
CA LEU A 7 -3.10 5.93 -9.89
C LEU A 7 -1.95 5.01 -9.46
N GLU A 8 -0.83 5.10 -10.15
CA GLU A 8 0.44 4.48 -9.79
C GLU A 8 1.42 5.56 -9.40
N TYR A 9 2.24 5.30 -8.36
CA TYR A 9 3.26 6.28 -7.94
C TYR A 9 4.45 5.65 -7.23
N ASP A 10 5.61 6.24 -7.45
CA ASP A 10 6.79 6.14 -6.60
C ASP A 10 6.65 7.15 -5.46
N GLY A 11 6.47 6.67 -4.23
CA GLY A 11 6.24 7.50 -3.05
C GLY A 11 7.50 8.07 -2.41
N THR A 12 8.70 7.78 -2.94
CA THR A 12 9.99 8.07 -2.31
C THR A 12 10.14 9.54 -1.90
N ASP A 13 9.77 10.44 -2.79
CA ASP A 13 9.97 11.89 -2.60
C ASP A 13 8.74 12.61 -2.01
N PHE A 14 7.74 11.86 -1.54
CA PHE A 14 6.50 12.39 -0.99
C PHE A 14 6.33 12.11 0.51
N SER A 15 5.72 13.06 1.21
CA SER A 15 5.33 12.94 2.62
C SER A 15 4.07 12.10 2.83
N GLY A 16 3.84 11.13 1.93
CA GLY A 16 2.70 10.23 1.90
C GLY A 16 1.61 10.70 0.94
N PHE A 17 0.49 9.97 0.98
CA PHE A 17 -0.61 10.25 0.05
C PHE A 17 -1.39 11.49 0.42
N GLN A 18 -1.85 11.59 1.67
CA GLN A 18 -2.80 12.62 2.11
C GLN A 18 -2.18 14.02 2.14
N SER A 19 -2.92 15.02 1.66
CA SER A 19 -2.59 16.44 1.74
C SER A 19 -2.20 16.87 3.16
N GLN A 20 -1.06 17.55 3.27
CA GLN A 20 -0.48 18.08 4.48
C GLN A 20 0.08 19.48 4.20
N LYS A 21 0.13 20.32 5.24
CA LYS A 21 0.64 21.68 5.11
C LYS A 21 2.16 21.69 4.86
N ASP A 22 2.60 22.47 3.88
CA ASP A 22 3.99 22.80 3.59
C ASP A 22 4.92 21.62 3.22
N VAL A 23 4.37 20.48 2.77
CA VAL A 23 5.15 19.33 2.30
C VAL A 23 4.53 18.71 1.04
N PRO A 24 5.33 18.15 0.12
CA PRO A 24 4.81 17.52 -1.09
C PRO A 24 4.03 16.24 -0.77
N THR A 25 2.82 16.12 -1.32
CA THR A 25 1.97 14.92 -1.18
C THR A 25 1.44 14.46 -2.53
N ILE A 26 1.09 13.17 -2.63
CA ILE A 26 0.50 12.61 -3.85
C ILE A 26 -0.86 13.26 -4.13
N GLN A 27 -1.69 13.46 -3.09
CA GLN A 27 -3.02 14.07 -3.22
C GLN A 27 -2.93 15.49 -3.79
N ASP A 28 -2.06 16.33 -3.28
CA ASP A 28 -1.93 17.72 -3.74
C ASP A 28 -1.46 17.75 -5.20
N SER A 29 -0.50 16.90 -5.59
CA SER A 29 -0.04 16.79 -6.98
C SER A 29 -1.17 16.42 -7.95
N VAL A 30 -2.05 15.48 -7.54
CA VAL A 30 -3.19 15.05 -8.35
C VAL A 30 -4.28 16.13 -8.43
N GLU A 31 -4.60 16.75 -7.29
CA GLU A 31 -5.60 17.84 -7.22
C GLU A 31 -5.16 19.07 -8.03
N ASP A 32 -3.87 19.40 -8.01
CA ASP A 32 -3.30 20.47 -8.86
C ASP A 32 -3.34 20.14 -10.34
N ALA A 33 -3.05 18.89 -10.74
CA ALA A 33 -3.20 18.45 -12.12
C ALA A 33 -4.66 18.53 -12.58
N LEU A 34 -5.60 18.08 -11.74
CA LEU A 34 -7.05 18.20 -12.03
C LEU A 34 -7.47 19.67 -12.13
N LYS A 35 -6.99 20.56 -11.27
CA LYS A 35 -7.28 22.00 -11.30
C LYS A 35 -6.85 22.63 -12.63
N LYS A 36 -5.65 22.29 -13.13
CA LYS A 36 -5.15 22.83 -14.41
C LYS A 36 -6.01 22.45 -15.61
N ILE A 37 -6.58 21.23 -15.62
CA ILE A 37 -7.39 20.76 -16.75
C ILE A 37 -8.88 21.06 -16.62
N THR A 38 -9.37 21.33 -15.40
CA THR A 38 -10.80 21.59 -15.14
C THR A 38 -11.10 23.06 -14.84
N ASN A 39 -10.09 23.88 -14.55
CA ASN A 39 -10.19 25.24 -14.00
C ASN A 39 -11.00 25.31 -12.69
N LYS A 40 -11.06 24.22 -11.93
CA LYS A 40 -11.80 24.11 -10.67
C LYS A 40 -10.95 23.40 -9.60
N ASN A 41 -11.04 23.84 -8.35
CA ASN A 41 -10.52 23.10 -7.24
C ASN A 41 -11.37 21.83 -7.05
N THR A 42 -10.78 20.68 -7.29
CA THR A 42 -11.46 19.38 -7.23
C THR A 42 -10.80 18.53 -6.17
N ARG A 43 -11.54 18.23 -5.10
CA ARG A 43 -11.06 17.28 -4.09
C ARG A 43 -11.29 15.86 -4.55
N ILE A 44 -10.31 14.99 -4.27
CA ILE A 44 -10.41 13.57 -4.57
C ILE A 44 -10.68 12.77 -3.31
N ASN A 45 -11.49 11.70 -3.41
CA ASN A 45 -11.48 10.58 -2.48
C ASN A 45 -10.41 9.58 -2.91
N TYR A 46 -9.94 8.72 -2.00
CA TYR A 46 -8.95 7.70 -2.29
C TYR A 46 -9.14 6.46 -1.42
N SER A 47 -8.77 5.28 -1.94
CA SER A 47 -9.11 3.98 -1.33
C SER A 47 -8.30 3.64 -0.08
N GLY A 48 -7.08 4.16 0.06
CA GLY A 48 -6.22 3.92 1.20
C GLY A 48 -5.14 4.98 1.35
N ARG A 49 -4.83 5.35 2.59
CA ARG A 49 -3.66 6.18 2.89
C ARG A 49 -2.40 5.33 2.76
N THR A 50 -1.37 5.89 2.15
CA THR A 50 -0.01 5.39 2.23
C THR A 50 0.84 6.38 3.00
N ASP A 51 1.79 5.86 3.80
CA ASP A 51 2.73 6.67 4.57
C ASP A 51 3.81 7.28 3.64
N ALA A 52 4.61 8.21 4.17
CA ALA A 52 5.76 8.76 3.46
C ALA A 52 6.70 7.66 2.96
N GLY A 53 7.11 7.74 1.70
CA GLY A 53 7.99 6.77 1.04
C GLY A 53 7.35 5.45 0.62
N VAL A 54 6.03 5.25 0.80
CA VAL A 54 5.31 4.05 0.38
C VAL A 54 4.84 4.21 -1.05
N HIS A 55 5.00 3.17 -1.88
CA HIS A 55 4.61 3.13 -3.28
C HIS A 55 3.18 2.60 -3.47
N ALA A 56 2.62 2.83 -4.65
CA ALA A 56 1.39 2.15 -5.06
C ALA A 56 1.43 1.79 -6.55
N LEU A 57 0.92 0.60 -6.87
CA LEU A 57 0.69 0.17 -8.25
C LEU A 57 -0.74 0.47 -8.70
N SER A 58 -1.70 0.51 -7.76
CA SER A 58 -3.10 0.67 -8.08
C SER A 58 -3.88 1.37 -6.97
N GLN A 59 -3.52 2.63 -6.65
CA GLN A 59 -4.35 3.47 -5.80
C GLN A 59 -5.59 3.91 -6.59
N VAL A 60 -6.78 3.69 -6.06
CA VAL A 60 -8.02 4.18 -6.68
C VAL A 60 -8.44 5.48 -6.03
N CYS A 61 -8.65 6.47 -6.90
CA CYS A 61 -9.21 7.76 -6.52
C CYS A 61 -10.53 8.01 -7.25
N ASP A 62 -11.41 8.85 -6.68
CA ASP A 62 -12.63 9.30 -7.36
C ASP A 62 -12.89 10.79 -7.13
N PHE A 63 -13.55 11.40 -8.10
CA PHE A 63 -13.97 12.80 -8.05
C PHE A 63 -15.26 13.06 -8.84
N GLU A 64 -15.88 14.18 -8.56
CA GLU A 64 -17.05 14.65 -9.30
C GLU A 64 -16.67 15.70 -10.35
N THR A 65 -17.28 15.61 -11.54
CA THR A 65 -17.08 16.58 -12.60
C THR A 65 -18.35 16.76 -13.46
N SER A 66 -18.52 17.96 -14.02
CA SER A 66 -19.51 18.27 -15.08
C SER A 66 -18.90 18.22 -16.47
N ILE A 67 -17.56 18.08 -16.58
CA ILE A 67 -16.84 18.12 -17.86
C ILE A 67 -16.96 16.77 -18.54
N ASN A 68 -17.39 16.77 -19.80
CA ASN A 68 -17.48 15.59 -20.63
C ASN A 68 -16.21 15.48 -21.49
N ARG A 69 -15.41 14.45 -21.24
CA ARG A 69 -14.21 14.07 -22.02
C ARG A 69 -14.18 12.55 -22.12
N ASN A 70 -13.55 12.02 -23.17
CA ASN A 70 -13.29 10.59 -23.24
C ASN A 70 -12.15 10.18 -22.31
N ASN A 71 -12.02 8.87 -22.04
CA ASN A 71 -11.02 8.35 -21.10
C ASN A 71 -9.59 8.75 -21.46
N LYS A 72 -9.23 8.69 -22.75
CA LYS A 72 -7.90 9.03 -23.26
C LYS A 72 -7.57 10.51 -23.02
N GLU A 73 -8.53 11.41 -23.23
CA GLU A 73 -8.36 12.85 -22.97
C GLU A 73 -8.16 13.14 -21.49
N TRP A 74 -8.89 12.44 -20.60
CA TRP A 74 -8.70 12.55 -19.16
C TRP A 74 -7.31 12.06 -18.76
N ILE A 75 -6.93 10.85 -19.16
CA ILE A 75 -5.63 10.22 -18.80
C ILE A 75 -4.48 11.11 -19.28
N ASN A 76 -4.49 11.51 -20.54
CA ASN A 76 -3.43 12.36 -21.11
C ASN A 76 -3.39 13.73 -20.44
N GLY A 77 -4.56 14.35 -20.22
CA GLY A 77 -4.65 15.66 -19.57
C GLY A 77 -4.15 15.67 -18.15
N ILE A 78 -4.47 14.64 -17.36
CA ILE A 78 -3.96 14.51 -15.99
C ILE A 78 -2.45 14.24 -16.03
N ASN A 79 -2.01 13.23 -16.80
CA ASN A 79 -0.61 12.80 -16.83
C ASN A 79 0.34 13.90 -17.33
N SER A 80 -0.08 14.75 -18.27
CA SER A 80 0.76 15.87 -18.74
C SER A 80 1.01 16.94 -17.67
N ASN A 81 0.27 16.91 -16.55
CA ASN A 81 0.40 17.85 -15.43
C ASN A 81 0.89 17.21 -14.14
N LEU A 82 1.12 15.90 -14.13
CA LEU A 82 1.69 15.17 -13.00
C LEU A 82 3.22 15.13 -13.05
N PRO A 83 3.89 15.02 -11.89
CA PRO A 83 5.33 14.67 -11.85
C PRO A 83 5.57 13.30 -12.50
N SER A 84 6.77 13.04 -13.03
CA SER A 84 7.13 11.78 -13.68
C SER A 84 7.02 10.56 -12.76
N THR A 85 6.97 10.76 -11.46
CA THR A 85 6.83 9.72 -10.42
C THR A 85 5.38 9.35 -10.11
N ILE A 86 4.40 9.98 -10.77
CA ILE A 86 2.96 9.71 -10.61
C ILE A 86 2.32 9.54 -11.98
N SER A 87 1.49 8.49 -12.15
CA SER A 87 0.80 8.23 -13.41
C SER A 87 -0.62 7.71 -13.21
N VAL A 88 -1.58 8.30 -13.91
CA VAL A 88 -2.93 7.74 -14.08
C VAL A 88 -2.86 6.66 -15.15
N LYS A 89 -3.29 5.45 -14.82
CA LYS A 89 -3.26 4.27 -15.70
C LYS A 89 -4.57 4.04 -16.43
N ASP A 90 -5.68 4.26 -15.72
CA ASP A 90 -7.01 4.08 -16.27
C ASP A 90 -8.01 4.98 -15.56
N ILE A 91 -9.18 5.20 -16.20
CA ILE A 91 -10.27 6.02 -15.68
C ILE A 91 -11.61 5.40 -16.06
N PHE A 92 -12.57 5.43 -15.13
CA PHE A 92 -13.86 4.78 -15.26
C PHE A 92 -14.98 5.75 -14.86
N LYS A 93 -16.11 5.68 -15.57
CA LYS A 93 -17.35 6.27 -15.10
C LYS A 93 -17.97 5.32 -14.07
N VAL A 94 -18.27 5.85 -12.89
CA VAL A 94 -18.84 5.07 -11.78
C VAL A 94 -20.16 5.65 -11.30
N PRO A 95 -21.00 4.87 -10.59
CA PRO A 95 -22.24 5.39 -9.98
C PRO A 95 -21.94 6.59 -9.05
N ASN A 96 -22.89 7.53 -8.96
CA ASN A 96 -22.72 8.69 -8.07
C ASN A 96 -22.58 8.30 -6.59
N SER A 97 -23.09 7.15 -6.19
CA SER A 97 -22.95 6.59 -4.83
C SER A 97 -21.58 5.99 -4.56
N PHE A 98 -20.73 5.80 -5.58
CA PHE A 98 -19.39 5.23 -5.40
C PHE A 98 -18.50 6.16 -4.58
N ASN A 99 -17.72 5.56 -3.68
CA ASN A 99 -16.65 6.22 -2.95
C ASN A 99 -15.46 5.26 -2.86
N SER A 100 -14.32 5.65 -3.41
CA SER A 100 -13.13 4.79 -3.49
C SER A 100 -12.70 4.19 -2.14
N ARG A 101 -12.94 4.92 -1.04
CA ARG A 101 -12.59 4.47 0.31
C ARG A 101 -13.64 3.52 0.91
N PHE A 102 -14.92 3.91 0.86
CA PHE A 102 -15.98 3.22 1.59
C PHE A 102 -16.58 2.06 0.81
N SER A 103 -16.52 2.10 -0.53
CA SER A 103 -16.96 0.98 -1.38
C SER A 103 -15.93 -0.15 -1.44
N ALA A 104 -14.70 0.06 -0.99
CA ALA A 104 -13.66 -0.96 -1.00
C ALA A 104 -13.87 -1.99 0.11
N ILE A 105 -13.96 -3.27 -0.27
CA ILE A 105 -14.16 -4.41 0.63
C ILE A 105 -12.86 -5.01 1.15
N GLU A 106 -11.75 -4.86 0.39
CA GLU A 106 -10.42 -5.34 0.73
C GLU A 106 -9.36 -4.35 0.26
N ARG A 107 -8.15 -4.46 0.85
CA ARG A 107 -6.93 -3.81 0.40
C ARG A 107 -5.81 -4.83 0.37
N LYS A 108 -4.97 -4.75 -0.65
CA LYS A 108 -3.83 -5.65 -0.85
C LYS A 108 -2.54 -4.86 -0.83
N TYR A 109 -1.57 -5.37 -0.08
CA TYR A 109 -0.22 -4.83 -0.01
C TYR A 109 0.79 -5.93 -0.27
N SER A 110 1.92 -5.56 -0.87
CA SER A 110 3.12 -6.40 -0.90
C SER A 110 4.29 -5.65 -0.28
N TYR A 111 5.11 -6.39 0.46
CA TYR A 111 6.36 -5.88 1.00
C TYR A 111 7.53 -6.66 0.38
N VAL A 112 8.48 -5.93 -0.19
CA VAL A 112 9.64 -6.49 -0.88
C VAL A 112 10.87 -6.38 -0.01
N ILE A 113 11.49 -7.52 0.30
CA ILE A 113 12.76 -7.64 0.98
C ILE A 113 13.77 -8.16 -0.02
N TYR A 114 14.96 -7.56 -0.08
CA TYR A 114 16.12 -8.07 -0.79
C TYR A 114 17.11 -8.64 0.22
N ASN A 115 17.20 -9.97 0.29
CA ASN A 115 18.01 -10.69 1.29
C ASN A 115 19.32 -11.18 0.66
N SER A 116 20.36 -10.37 0.77
CA SER A 116 21.67 -10.65 0.18
C SER A 116 22.80 -10.02 1.00
N LYS A 117 24.00 -10.61 0.96
CA LYS A 117 25.22 -10.04 1.55
C LYS A 117 25.59 -8.70 0.90
N ASN A 118 25.30 -8.53 -0.40
CA ASN A 118 25.64 -7.35 -1.18
C ASN A 118 24.45 -6.38 -1.23
N LYS A 119 24.70 -5.08 -1.02
CA LYS A 119 23.67 -4.04 -1.11
C LYS A 119 23.23 -3.84 -2.56
N PRO A 120 21.92 -3.85 -2.87
CA PRO A 120 21.41 -3.66 -4.22
C PRO A 120 21.29 -2.16 -4.53
N LEU A 121 22.27 -1.59 -5.22
CA LEU A 121 22.31 -0.15 -5.49
C LEU A 121 21.07 0.36 -6.25
N PHE A 122 20.62 -0.39 -7.27
CA PHE A 122 19.47 0.01 -8.13
C PHE A 122 18.10 -0.34 -7.56
N LEU A 123 18.04 -1.09 -6.45
CA LEU A 123 16.79 -1.51 -5.81
C LEU A 123 16.58 -0.84 -4.44
N GLU A 124 17.45 0.10 -4.08
CA GLU A 124 17.46 0.72 -2.75
C GLU A 124 16.15 1.45 -2.44
N ARG A 125 15.48 2.00 -3.46
CA ARG A 125 14.21 2.72 -3.32
C ARG A 125 12.97 1.83 -3.40
N ASN A 126 13.13 0.54 -3.77
CA ASN A 126 12.01 -0.36 -4.06
C ASN A 126 12.06 -1.68 -3.29
N SER A 127 13.05 -1.86 -2.39
CA SER A 127 13.15 -3.05 -1.55
C SER A 127 13.88 -2.74 -0.23
N TYR A 128 13.53 -3.46 0.82
CA TYR A 128 14.27 -3.40 2.07
C TYR A 128 15.44 -4.38 2.04
N TRP A 129 16.65 -3.86 1.95
CA TRP A 129 17.85 -4.70 2.02
C TRP A 129 18.09 -5.23 3.43
N VAL A 130 18.18 -6.55 3.53
CA VAL A 130 18.56 -7.28 4.74
C VAL A 130 19.80 -8.11 4.45
N ARG A 131 20.91 -7.75 5.10
CA ARG A 131 22.23 -8.37 4.83
C ARG A 131 22.34 -9.79 5.35
N ASN A 132 21.83 -10.04 6.57
CA ASN A 132 21.94 -11.34 7.23
C ASN A 132 20.90 -12.30 6.64
N SER A 133 21.29 -13.57 6.49
CA SER A 133 20.36 -14.61 6.04
C SER A 133 19.15 -14.68 6.98
N LEU A 134 17.97 -14.82 6.41
CA LEU A 134 16.71 -14.98 7.12
C LEU A 134 16.24 -16.43 7.07
N ASP A 135 15.70 -16.92 8.17
CA ASP A 135 15.04 -18.24 8.23
C ASP A 135 13.66 -18.13 7.57
N ILE A 136 13.60 -18.50 6.29
CA ILE A 136 12.39 -18.40 5.47
C ILE A 136 11.28 -19.34 5.96
N ASP A 137 11.64 -20.53 6.41
CA ASP A 137 10.65 -21.52 6.86
C ASP A 137 10.02 -21.07 8.19
N LEU A 138 10.83 -20.51 9.09
CA LEU A 138 10.34 -19.88 10.31
C LEU A 138 9.41 -18.68 9.97
N MET A 139 9.81 -17.81 9.02
CA MET A 139 8.96 -16.70 8.56
C MET A 139 7.62 -17.19 8.04
N LYS A 140 7.60 -18.21 7.16
CA LYS A 140 6.37 -18.78 6.61
C LYS A 140 5.46 -19.34 7.71
N LYS A 141 6.04 -20.05 8.68
CA LYS A 141 5.30 -20.61 9.83
C LYS A 141 4.68 -19.50 10.68
N GLN A 142 5.47 -18.50 11.07
CA GLN A 142 5.02 -17.40 11.93
C GLN A 142 3.99 -16.48 11.24
N LEU A 143 4.15 -16.28 9.93
CA LEU A 143 3.27 -15.45 9.10
C LEU A 143 1.79 -15.89 9.19
N GLN A 144 1.52 -17.21 9.25
CA GLN A 144 0.15 -17.73 9.30
C GLN A 144 -0.62 -17.30 10.57
N SER A 145 0.08 -16.98 11.64
CA SER A 145 -0.53 -16.48 12.88
C SER A 145 -1.25 -15.15 12.71
N PHE A 146 -0.98 -14.38 11.65
CA PHE A 146 -1.71 -13.15 11.35
C PHE A 146 -3.07 -13.38 10.72
N LYS A 147 -3.33 -14.54 10.11
CA LYS A 147 -4.57 -14.81 9.35
C LYS A 147 -5.79 -14.85 10.27
N GLY A 148 -6.91 -14.33 9.78
CA GLY A 148 -8.18 -14.27 10.48
C GLY A 148 -8.47 -12.91 11.14
N GLU A 149 -9.55 -12.85 11.90
CA GLU A 149 -9.92 -11.67 12.69
C GLU A 149 -9.15 -11.65 14.00
N LYS A 150 -8.38 -10.59 14.24
CA LYS A 150 -7.51 -10.44 15.40
C LYS A 150 -7.40 -8.99 15.86
N ASP A 151 -7.01 -8.82 17.11
CA ASP A 151 -6.62 -7.52 17.67
C ASP A 151 -5.15 -7.23 17.32
N PHE A 152 -4.94 -6.24 16.44
CA PHE A 152 -3.61 -5.83 15.98
C PHE A 152 -3.02 -4.66 16.78
N SER A 153 -3.37 -4.52 18.06
CA SER A 153 -2.84 -3.45 18.93
C SER A 153 -1.31 -3.45 19.01
N SER A 154 -0.66 -4.63 19.01
CA SER A 154 0.82 -4.74 18.98
C SER A 154 1.42 -4.29 17.64
N PHE A 155 0.64 -4.24 16.56
CA PHE A 155 1.10 -3.96 15.21
C PHE A 155 0.58 -2.61 14.67
N ARG A 156 0.33 -1.64 15.55
CA ARG A 156 -0.07 -0.29 15.16
C ARG A 156 0.91 0.77 15.66
N SER A 157 1.03 1.86 14.91
CA SER A 157 1.77 3.04 15.38
C SER A 157 1.10 3.66 16.61
N SER A 158 1.90 4.23 17.52
CA SER A 158 1.40 5.00 18.69
C SER A 158 0.47 6.16 18.29
N ASN A 159 0.73 6.77 17.13
CA ASN A 159 -0.06 7.89 16.60
C ASN A 159 -1.24 7.42 15.73
N CYS A 160 -1.62 6.14 15.77
CA CYS A 160 -2.72 5.61 14.98
C CYS A 160 -4.08 6.10 15.52
N ASN A 161 -4.80 6.88 14.72
CA ASN A 161 -6.11 7.43 15.06
C ASN A 161 -7.29 6.42 14.96
N SER A 162 -7.03 5.17 14.54
CA SER A 162 -8.08 4.15 14.45
C SER A 162 -8.55 3.74 15.85
N LYS A 163 -9.85 3.90 16.13
CA LYS A 163 -10.44 3.50 17.41
C LYS A 163 -10.52 1.98 17.56
N ASN A 164 -10.74 1.25 16.45
CA ASN A 164 -10.89 -0.19 16.46
C ASN A 164 -9.60 -0.88 15.95
N PRO A 165 -8.85 -1.58 16.81
CA PRO A 165 -7.65 -2.32 16.42
C PRO A 165 -7.95 -3.69 15.79
N ILE A 166 -9.20 -4.18 15.87
CA ILE A 166 -9.58 -5.47 15.30
C ILE A 166 -9.65 -5.34 13.77
N LYS A 167 -8.92 -6.21 13.08
CA LYS A 167 -8.89 -6.30 11.61
C LYS A 167 -8.95 -7.77 11.19
N THR A 168 -9.45 -8.00 9.99
CA THR A 168 -9.49 -9.33 9.39
C THR A 168 -8.48 -9.43 8.27
N VAL A 169 -7.39 -10.16 8.50
CA VAL A 169 -6.45 -10.56 7.46
C VAL A 169 -7.06 -11.77 6.74
N LYS A 170 -7.50 -11.57 5.51
CA LYS A 170 -8.16 -12.60 4.71
C LYS A 170 -7.18 -13.60 4.15
N ASP A 171 -6.05 -13.08 3.66
CA ASP A 171 -4.98 -13.92 3.16
C ASP A 171 -3.62 -13.26 3.40
N ILE A 172 -2.61 -14.10 3.58
CA ILE A 172 -1.22 -13.69 3.76
C ILE A 172 -0.30 -14.80 3.27
N ASN A 173 0.64 -14.45 2.41
CA ASN A 173 1.61 -15.39 1.89
C ASN A 173 3.02 -14.79 1.83
N LEU A 174 4.02 -15.68 1.70
CA LEU A 174 5.41 -15.35 1.48
C LEU A 174 5.91 -16.17 0.31
N THR A 175 6.38 -15.50 -0.72
CA THR A 175 7.04 -16.09 -1.90
C THR A 175 8.50 -15.64 -1.95
N THR A 176 9.35 -16.47 -2.55
CA THR A 176 10.76 -16.17 -2.76
C THR A 176 11.10 -16.29 -4.24
N PHE A 177 11.93 -15.38 -4.71
CA PHE A 177 12.47 -15.42 -6.07
C PHE A 177 13.90 -14.88 -6.03
N ASN A 178 14.88 -15.72 -6.32
CA ASN A 178 16.30 -15.40 -6.10
C ASN A 178 16.53 -14.83 -4.67
N GLU A 179 17.13 -13.64 -4.56
CA GLU A 179 17.35 -12.94 -3.29
C GLU A 179 16.13 -12.16 -2.80
N PHE A 180 15.01 -12.18 -3.52
CA PHE A 180 13.80 -11.49 -3.10
C PHE A 180 12.92 -12.36 -2.21
N ILE A 181 12.41 -11.76 -1.16
CA ILE A 181 11.35 -12.28 -0.30
C ILE A 181 10.19 -11.30 -0.39
N ILE A 182 9.03 -11.79 -0.79
CA ILE A 182 7.84 -10.98 -0.99
C ILE A 182 6.75 -11.45 -0.05
N ILE A 183 6.27 -10.55 0.80
CA ILE A 183 5.16 -10.81 1.71
C ILE A 183 3.95 -10.06 1.18
N THR A 184 2.91 -10.79 0.78
CA THR A 184 1.64 -10.23 0.29
C THR A 184 0.55 -10.43 1.32
N ILE A 185 -0.21 -9.37 1.62
CA ILE A 185 -1.23 -9.34 2.66
C ILE A 185 -2.52 -8.73 2.11
N ILE A 186 -3.65 -9.43 2.31
CA ILE A 186 -5.00 -8.98 1.98
C ILE A 186 -5.80 -8.86 3.26
N ALA A 187 -6.39 -7.69 3.52
CA ALA A 187 -7.24 -7.47 4.69
C ALA A 187 -8.40 -6.52 4.37
N ASN A 188 -9.43 -6.54 5.22
CA ASN A 188 -10.54 -5.60 5.14
C ASN A 188 -10.10 -4.14 5.35
N ALA A 189 -9.12 -3.92 6.22
CA ALA A 189 -8.50 -2.63 6.49
C ALA A 189 -7.16 -2.83 7.22
N PHE A 190 -6.34 -1.78 7.26
CA PHE A 190 -5.06 -1.77 7.97
C PHE A 190 -4.98 -0.61 8.95
N LEU A 191 -4.27 -0.81 10.06
CA LEU A 191 -3.87 0.25 10.98
C LEU A 191 -2.63 0.97 10.44
N GLN A 192 -2.37 2.16 10.96
CA GLN A 192 -1.17 2.91 10.56
C GLN A 192 0.10 2.10 10.85
N ASN A 193 0.97 1.98 9.87
CA ASN A 193 2.21 1.18 9.86
C ASN A 193 2.02 -0.33 10.08
N MET A 194 0.80 -0.87 10.09
CA MET A 194 0.52 -2.27 10.46
C MET A 194 1.38 -3.25 9.64
N VAL A 195 1.35 -3.21 8.33
CA VAL A 195 2.12 -4.13 7.45
C VAL A 195 3.62 -4.02 7.72
N ARG A 196 4.14 -2.81 7.85
CA ARG A 196 5.56 -2.56 8.10
C ARG A 196 6.02 -3.08 9.46
N ILE A 197 5.18 -2.99 10.50
CA ILE A 197 5.48 -3.54 11.83
C ILE A 197 5.41 -5.06 11.79
N MET A 198 4.43 -5.66 11.11
CA MET A 198 4.34 -7.10 10.92
C MET A 198 5.61 -7.64 10.25
N VAL A 199 6.04 -7.01 9.16
CA VAL A 199 7.26 -7.42 8.42
C VAL A 199 8.52 -7.24 9.28
N GLY A 200 8.67 -6.10 9.96
CA GLY A 200 9.82 -5.87 10.84
C GLY A 200 9.92 -6.91 11.96
N THR A 201 8.77 -7.28 12.54
CA THR A 201 8.70 -8.31 13.58
C THR A 201 9.09 -9.70 13.03
N LEU A 202 8.61 -10.05 11.82
CA LEU A 202 9.00 -11.31 11.16
C LEU A 202 10.50 -11.36 10.88
N ILE A 203 11.10 -10.24 10.46
CA ILE A 203 12.56 -10.14 10.24
C ILE A 203 13.32 -10.33 11.54
N ASP A 204 12.90 -9.69 12.64
CA ASP A 204 13.55 -9.81 13.95
C ASP A 204 13.47 -11.27 14.47
N ILE A 205 12.32 -11.95 14.27
CA ILE A 205 12.16 -13.37 14.60
C ILE A 205 13.08 -14.25 13.72
N ALA A 206 13.11 -14.01 12.41
CA ALA A 206 13.92 -14.79 11.46
C ALA A 206 15.44 -14.63 11.68
N LYS A 207 15.87 -13.59 12.37
CA LYS A 207 17.25 -13.35 12.80
C LYS A 207 17.55 -13.87 14.20
N ASN A 208 16.57 -14.46 14.89
CA ASN A 208 16.63 -14.80 16.32
C ASN A 208 16.90 -13.58 17.25
N GLU A 209 16.52 -12.38 16.81
CA GLU A 209 16.58 -11.15 17.63
C GLU A 209 15.33 -10.99 18.51
N ASN A 210 14.25 -11.71 18.21
CA ASN A 210 13.03 -11.79 19.00
C ASN A 210 12.59 -13.25 19.15
N ASN A 211 12.57 -13.74 20.38
CA ASN A 211 12.24 -15.14 20.71
C ASN A 211 10.74 -15.39 20.92
N MET A 212 9.89 -14.37 20.80
CA MET A 212 8.44 -14.51 20.95
C MET A 212 7.81 -14.94 19.62
N SER A 213 6.79 -15.79 19.70
CA SER A 213 5.98 -16.09 18.53
C SER A 213 5.08 -14.91 18.16
N ILE A 214 4.64 -14.84 16.88
CA ILE A 214 3.65 -13.83 16.45
C ILE A 214 2.36 -13.95 17.26
N GLN A 215 1.93 -15.17 17.62
CA GLN A 215 0.73 -15.36 18.44
C GLN A 215 0.89 -14.75 19.84
N ASP A 216 2.04 -14.98 20.52
CA ASP A 216 2.28 -14.36 21.83
C ASP A 216 2.29 -12.83 21.78
N ILE A 217 2.86 -12.27 20.70
CA ILE A 217 2.88 -10.80 20.49
C ILE A 217 1.46 -10.26 20.28
N LEU A 218 0.61 -10.96 19.51
CA LEU A 218 -0.80 -10.59 19.32
C LEU A 218 -1.56 -10.60 20.64
N ASP A 219 -1.39 -11.66 21.44
CA ASP A 219 -2.11 -11.88 22.70
C ASP A 219 -1.78 -10.82 23.76
N LYS A 220 -0.53 -10.34 23.78
CA LYS A 220 -0.08 -9.30 24.72
C LYS A 220 -0.57 -7.89 24.39
N LYS A 221 -1.00 -7.62 23.18
CA LYS A 221 -1.53 -6.31 22.72
C LYS A 221 -0.63 -5.12 23.05
N ASP A 222 0.67 -5.33 23.09
CA ASP A 222 1.68 -4.31 23.40
C ASP A 222 2.59 -4.04 22.20
N ARG A 223 2.60 -2.78 21.71
CA ARG A 223 3.47 -2.36 20.61
C ARG A 223 4.97 -2.51 20.94
N LYS A 224 5.36 -2.42 22.20
CA LYS A 224 6.77 -2.42 22.63
C LYS A 224 7.46 -3.75 22.41
N ILE A 225 6.72 -4.85 22.38
CA ILE A 225 7.27 -6.21 22.18
C ILE A 225 7.31 -6.64 20.71
N ALA A 226 6.60 -5.93 19.83
CA ALA A 226 6.73 -6.14 18.41
C ALA A 226 8.02 -5.49 17.87
N GLY A 227 8.49 -6.01 16.76
CA GLY A 227 9.72 -5.56 16.10
C GLY A 227 9.67 -4.11 15.61
N LYS A 228 10.79 -3.64 15.08
CA LYS A 228 10.92 -2.32 14.49
C LYS A 228 10.01 -2.17 13.29
N THR A 229 9.56 -0.95 13.02
CA THR A 229 8.81 -0.64 11.80
C THR A 229 9.74 -0.76 10.60
N ALA A 230 9.48 -1.69 9.69
CA ALA A 230 10.26 -1.86 8.47
C ALA A 230 10.20 -0.61 7.59
N PRO A 231 11.24 -0.30 6.79
CA PRO A 231 11.28 0.87 5.92
C PRO A 231 10.08 1.00 4.99
N ALA A 232 9.73 2.24 4.63
CA ALA A 232 8.55 2.50 3.80
C ALA A 232 8.74 2.05 2.35
N TRP A 233 9.94 2.22 1.81
CA TRP A 233 10.26 1.98 0.39
C TRP A 233 10.20 0.51 -0.05
N GLY A 234 10.09 -0.45 0.88
CA GLY A 234 9.78 -1.84 0.54
C GLY A 234 8.28 -2.11 0.41
N LEU A 235 7.40 -1.17 0.77
CA LEU A 235 5.95 -1.38 0.81
C LEU A 235 5.26 -0.83 -0.44
N PHE A 236 4.42 -1.68 -1.05
CA PHE A 236 3.62 -1.36 -2.23
C PHE A 236 2.14 -1.61 -1.96
N PHE A 237 1.32 -0.61 -2.21
CA PHE A 237 -0.12 -0.77 -2.26
C PHE A 237 -0.52 -1.32 -3.62
N LEU A 238 -1.02 -2.57 -3.66
CA LEU A 238 -1.43 -3.25 -4.89
C LEU A 238 -2.87 -2.94 -5.30
N GLY A 239 -3.60 -2.27 -4.45
CA GLY A 239 -4.93 -1.75 -4.76
C GLY A 239 -6.03 -2.28 -3.84
N PRO A 240 -7.22 -1.66 -3.94
CA PRO A 240 -8.44 -2.12 -3.30
C PRO A 240 -9.15 -3.17 -4.15
N LYS A 241 -9.93 -4.03 -3.52
CA LYS A 241 -10.98 -4.81 -4.18
C LYS A 241 -12.34 -4.16 -3.92
N TYR A 242 -13.15 -4.06 -4.95
CA TYR A 242 -14.55 -3.63 -4.88
C TYR A 242 -15.47 -4.83 -5.14
N GLN A 243 -16.78 -4.63 -4.97
CA GLN A 243 -17.79 -5.61 -5.34
C GLN A 243 -17.77 -5.85 -6.86
N ASP A 244 -18.00 -7.10 -7.26
CA ASP A 244 -17.86 -7.53 -8.67
C ASP A 244 -18.85 -6.84 -9.61
N GLU A 245 -20.00 -6.38 -9.10
CA GLU A 245 -21.00 -5.60 -9.84
C GLU A 245 -20.46 -4.27 -10.40
N LEU A 246 -19.41 -3.72 -9.80
CA LEU A 246 -18.77 -2.51 -10.29
C LEU A 246 -17.83 -2.76 -11.48
N GLN A 247 -17.50 -4.02 -11.78
CA GLN A 247 -16.60 -4.44 -12.87
C GLN A 247 -15.26 -3.67 -12.90
N LEU A 248 -14.78 -3.26 -11.73
CA LEU A 248 -13.52 -2.52 -11.59
C LEU A 248 -12.39 -3.50 -11.28
N ASN A 249 -11.53 -3.76 -12.26
CA ASN A 249 -10.28 -4.50 -12.01
C ASN A 249 -9.20 -3.53 -11.50
N THR A 250 -9.15 -3.36 -10.19
CA THR A 250 -8.32 -2.34 -9.53
C THR A 250 -7.25 -2.91 -8.61
N CYS A 251 -7.12 -4.24 -8.55
CA CYS A 251 -6.15 -4.88 -7.66
C CYS A 251 -5.13 -5.67 -8.47
N GLU A 252 -3.87 -5.28 -8.39
CA GLU A 252 -2.78 -6.02 -9.05
C GLU A 252 -2.54 -7.37 -8.37
N GLU A 253 -2.25 -8.39 -9.15
CA GLU A 253 -2.02 -9.74 -8.61
C GLU A 253 -0.66 -9.84 -7.95
N ASN A 254 0.37 -9.36 -8.63
CA ASN A 254 1.76 -9.44 -8.18
C ASN A 254 2.53 -8.18 -8.61
N ILE A 255 3.53 -7.80 -7.81
CA ILE A 255 4.37 -6.64 -8.09
C ILE A 255 5.25 -6.84 -9.35
N PHE A 256 5.62 -8.09 -9.67
CA PHE A 256 6.48 -8.39 -10.82
C PHE A 256 5.71 -8.65 -12.10
N ASP A 257 4.47 -9.16 -12.03
CA ASP A 257 3.67 -9.51 -13.21
C ASP A 257 3.39 -8.30 -14.08
N ARG A 258 3.23 -7.13 -13.46
CA ARG A 258 2.93 -5.89 -14.18
C ARG A 258 4.05 -5.45 -15.10
N TYR A 259 5.28 -5.61 -14.69
CA TYR A 259 6.44 -5.12 -15.44
C TYR A 259 7.10 -6.20 -16.27
N LYS A 260 6.72 -7.48 -16.16
CA LYS A 260 7.36 -8.63 -16.82
C LYS A 260 8.88 -8.57 -16.73
N ILE A 261 9.39 -8.11 -15.58
CA ILE A 261 10.83 -7.81 -15.41
C ILE A 261 11.64 -9.08 -15.10
N LEU A 262 11.02 -10.22 -15.09
CA LEU A 262 11.74 -11.50 -14.91
C LEU A 262 11.03 -12.64 -15.61
#